data_b91dea9568f81deb15b277da570b0bc2
#
_entry.id   b91dea9568f81deb15b277da570b0bc2
#
_cell.length_a   1.000
_cell.length_b   1.000
_cell.length_c   1.000
_cell.angle_alpha   90.00
_cell.angle_beta   90.00
_cell.angle_gamma   90.00
#
_symmetry.space_group_name_H-M   'P 1'
#
loop_
_entity.id
_entity.type
_entity.pdbx_description
1 polymer ?
#
loop_
_entity_poly.entity_id
_entity_poly.type
_entity_poly.pdbx_seq_one_letter_code
_entity_poly.pdbx_strand_id
1 'polypeptide(L)'
;TPSRSAEFFFGALVHQTIEDIHRWAMDGKADKLDESEIQNLFHLNFQNLLKRGLRPIGPKQREEAFVQVMNYFKQNRSEFSRIIETEVDVSVEKDNYILIGKVDLLLGGDGKLELLDFKSQPRPAEYDDRIFSYYRQLCTYAHILETRDGRLPERLMVYWTAEPKKEDALMIFPYERNVVDEAGAHFDKVVSQIQN
;
A
#
# COMPACT_ATOMS: atom_id res chain seq x y z
N THR A 1 -12.59 20.41 -1.44
CA THR A 1 -13.74 20.00 -2.26
C THR A 1 -14.37 18.73 -1.65
N PRO A 2 -15.71 18.58 -1.62
CA PRO A 2 -16.40 17.46 -0.96
C PRO A 2 -15.99 16.07 -1.48
N SER A 3 -15.59 15.96 -2.75
CA SER A 3 -15.17 14.70 -3.40
C SER A 3 -13.88 14.12 -2.79
N ARG A 4 -12.86 14.94 -2.54
CA ARG A 4 -11.59 14.48 -1.99
C ARG A 4 -11.72 13.84 -0.60
N SER A 5 -12.64 14.30 0.23
CA SER A 5 -12.84 13.73 1.57
C SER A 5 -13.51 12.35 1.53
N ALA A 6 -14.42 12.12 0.58
CA ALA A 6 -15.08 10.82 0.41
C ALA A 6 -14.12 9.77 -0.19
N GLU A 7 -13.34 10.15 -1.20
CA GLU A 7 -12.29 9.29 -1.77
C GLU A 7 -11.24 8.92 -0.72
N PHE A 8 -10.85 9.88 0.10
CA PHE A 8 -9.92 9.64 1.20
C PHE A 8 -10.51 8.68 2.24
N PHE A 9 -11.78 8.86 2.64
CA PHE A 9 -12.44 7.96 3.57
C PHE A 9 -12.52 6.54 3.01
N PHE A 10 -12.91 6.39 1.75
CA PHE A 10 -12.99 5.09 1.07
C PHE A 10 -11.63 4.39 1.05
N GLY A 11 -10.59 5.07 0.57
CA GLY A 11 -9.24 4.53 0.52
C GLY A 11 -8.72 4.13 1.88
N ALA A 12 -8.84 5.01 2.88
CA ALA A 12 -8.41 4.74 4.25
C ALA A 12 -9.13 3.53 4.86
N LEU A 13 -10.44 3.37 4.60
CA LEU A 13 -11.22 2.23 5.10
C LEU A 13 -10.74 0.91 4.51
N VAL A 14 -10.50 0.86 3.20
CA VAL A 14 -9.97 -0.33 2.53
C VAL A 14 -8.57 -0.66 3.04
N HIS A 15 -7.65 0.32 3.07
CA HIS A 15 -6.27 0.11 3.49
C HIS A 15 -6.16 -0.34 4.95
N GLN A 16 -6.83 0.33 5.89
CA GLN A 16 -6.78 -0.03 7.31
C GLN A 16 -7.34 -1.42 7.58
N THR A 17 -8.40 -1.81 6.85
CA THR A 17 -8.97 -3.16 7.03
C THR A 17 -8.05 -4.24 6.47
N ILE A 18 -7.40 -4.00 5.34
CA ILE A 18 -6.38 -4.91 4.79
C ILE A 18 -5.17 -5.01 5.73
N GLU A 19 -4.73 -3.89 6.29
CA GLU A 19 -3.67 -3.87 7.31
C GLU A 19 -4.01 -4.75 8.51
N ASP A 20 -5.23 -4.62 9.07
CA ASP A 20 -5.66 -5.44 10.20
C ASP A 20 -5.68 -6.94 9.84
N ILE A 21 -6.11 -7.29 8.63
CA ILE A 21 -6.04 -8.67 8.13
C ILE A 21 -4.58 -9.17 8.12
N HIS A 22 -3.65 -8.35 7.64
CA HIS A 22 -2.23 -8.72 7.63
C HIS A 22 -1.66 -8.87 9.05
N ARG A 23 -2.01 -7.98 9.97
CA ARG A 23 -1.59 -8.06 11.38
C ARG A 23 -2.08 -9.34 12.03
N TRP A 24 -3.34 -9.71 11.78
CA TRP A 24 -3.89 -10.99 12.25
C TRP A 24 -3.13 -12.19 11.68
N ALA A 25 -2.77 -12.14 10.41
CA ALA A 25 -2.00 -13.19 9.78
C ALA A 25 -0.58 -13.31 10.38
N MET A 26 0.10 -12.19 10.60
CA MET A 26 1.41 -12.14 11.24
C MET A 26 1.39 -12.64 12.70
N ASP A 27 0.27 -12.43 13.40
CA ASP A 27 0.04 -12.96 14.76
C ASP A 27 -0.30 -14.46 14.79
N GLY A 28 -0.23 -15.16 13.64
CA GLY A 28 -0.58 -16.58 13.53
C GLY A 28 -2.09 -16.87 13.65
N LYS A 29 -2.94 -15.87 13.41
CA LYS A 29 -4.39 -15.96 13.50
C LYS A 29 -5.09 -16.01 12.12
N ALA A 30 -4.35 -16.25 11.05
CA ALA A 30 -4.91 -16.28 9.69
C ALA A 30 -6.09 -17.27 9.54
N ASP A 31 -6.03 -18.42 10.22
CA ASP A 31 -7.08 -19.43 10.17
C ASP A 31 -8.38 -19.00 10.85
N LYS A 32 -8.34 -17.98 11.71
CA LYS A 32 -9.50 -17.40 12.39
C LYS A 32 -10.20 -16.32 11.58
N LEU A 33 -9.55 -15.87 10.51
CA LEU A 33 -10.12 -14.84 9.62
C LEU A 33 -11.18 -15.50 8.72
N ASP A 34 -12.40 -15.16 9.00
CA ASP A 34 -13.56 -15.43 8.14
C ASP A 34 -14.26 -14.11 7.75
N GLU A 35 -15.32 -14.20 6.98
CA GLU A 35 -16.08 -13.04 6.54
C GLU A 35 -16.64 -12.22 7.71
N SER A 36 -17.08 -12.91 8.80
CA SER A 36 -17.64 -12.26 9.99
C SER A 36 -16.59 -11.44 10.72
N GLU A 37 -15.38 -11.99 10.93
CA GLU A 37 -14.29 -11.28 11.57
C GLU A 37 -13.80 -10.10 10.72
N ILE A 38 -13.71 -10.29 9.41
CA ILE A 38 -13.35 -9.19 8.50
C ILE A 38 -14.42 -8.09 8.52
N GLN A 39 -15.69 -8.44 8.59
CA GLN A 39 -16.78 -7.47 8.75
C GLN A 39 -16.69 -6.69 10.06
N ASN A 40 -16.30 -7.34 11.16
CA ASN A 40 -16.06 -6.68 12.44
C ASN A 40 -14.90 -5.68 12.35
N LEU A 41 -13.76 -6.09 11.78
CA LEU A 41 -12.61 -5.20 11.54
C LEU A 41 -12.99 -4.00 10.67
N PHE A 42 -13.70 -4.25 9.58
CA PHE A 42 -14.18 -3.21 8.67
C PHE A 42 -15.11 -2.21 9.35
N HIS A 43 -16.05 -2.72 10.17
CA HIS A 43 -16.95 -1.87 10.93
C HIS A 43 -16.20 -1.01 11.97
N LEU A 44 -15.24 -1.60 12.67
CA LEU A 44 -14.40 -0.90 13.63
C LEU A 44 -13.62 0.24 12.96
N ASN A 45 -12.99 -0.03 11.82
CA ASN A 45 -12.26 0.98 11.06
C ASN A 45 -13.19 2.10 10.55
N PHE A 46 -14.39 1.75 10.08
CA PHE A 46 -15.39 2.75 9.70
C PHE A 46 -15.72 3.70 10.87
N GLN A 47 -15.96 3.16 12.07
CA GLN A 47 -16.23 3.95 13.27
C GLN A 47 -15.03 4.81 13.69
N ASN A 48 -13.81 4.28 13.58
CA ASN A 48 -12.59 5.01 13.89
C ASN A 48 -12.39 6.20 12.95
N LEU A 49 -12.67 6.05 11.66
CA LEU A 49 -12.60 7.15 10.69
C LEU A 49 -13.64 8.23 10.99
N LEU A 50 -14.86 7.85 11.41
CA LEU A 50 -15.87 8.80 11.87
C LEU A 50 -15.41 9.60 13.10
N LYS A 51 -14.86 8.91 14.10
CA LYS A 51 -14.33 9.56 15.32
C LYS A 51 -13.20 10.54 15.02
N ARG A 52 -12.42 10.30 13.96
CA ARG A 52 -11.40 11.25 13.48
C ARG A 52 -11.99 12.45 12.73
N GLY A 53 -13.30 12.56 12.62
CA GLY A 53 -13.99 13.68 11.97
C GLY A 53 -14.01 13.62 10.44
N LEU A 54 -13.70 12.48 9.85
CA LEU A 54 -13.76 12.31 8.40
C LEU A 54 -15.22 12.19 7.94
N ARG A 55 -15.53 12.81 6.80
CA ARG A 55 -16.87 12.73 6.21
C ARG A 55 -17.12 11.32 5.69
N PRO A 56 -18.19 10.63 6.16
CA PRO A 56 -18.46 9.26 5.77
C PRO A 56 -18.87 9.13 4.30
N ILE A 57 -18.58 7.97 3.75
CA ILE A 57 -19.09 7.51 2.46
C ILE A 57 -20.54 7.00 2.60
N GLY A 58 -21.28 7.01 1.48
CA GLY A 58 -22.63 6.48 1.43
C GLY A 58 -22.70 4.95 1.53
N PRO A 59 -23.92 4.39 1.74
CA PRO A 59 -24.10 2.93 1.89
C PRO A 59 -23.56 2.13 0.72
N LYS A 60 -23.79 2.56 -0.52
CA LYS A 60 -23.30 1.90 -1.72
C LYS A 60 -21.77 1.85 -1.76
N GLN A 61 -21.10 2.97 -1.50
CA GLN A 61 -19.64 3.03 -1.46
C GLN A 61 -19.05 2.18 -0.31
N ARG A 62 -19.77 2.10 0.82
CA ARG A 62 -19.38 1.24 1.94
C ARG A 62 -19.43 -0.24 1.55
N GLU A 63 -20.46 -0.66 0.83
CA GLU A 63 -20.57 -2.01 0.29
C GLU A 63 -19.46 -2.30 -0.72
N GLU A 64 -19.20 -1.38 -1.65
CA GLU A 64 -18.10 -1.47 -2.63
C GLU A 64 -16.73 -1.62 -1.93
N ALA A 65 -16.46 -0.84 -0.89
CA ALA A 65 -15.24 -0.94 -0.10
C ALA A 65 -15.09 -2.30 0.58
N PHE A 66 -16.19 -2.84 1.14
CA PHE A 66 -16.17 -4.17 1.77
C PHE A 66 -15.94 -5.27 0.74
N VAL A 67 -16.55 -5.18 -0.44
CA VAL A 67 -16.31 -6.12 -1.54
C VAL A 67 -14.84 -6.12 -1.98
N GLN A 68 -14.21 -4.94 -2.08
CA GLN A 68 -12.77 -4.85 -2.40
C GLN A 68 -11.90 -5.58 -1.36
N VAL A 69 -12.17 -5.38 -0.07
CA VAL A 69 -11.45 -6.06 1.02
C VAL A 69 -11.64 -7.58 0.94
N MET A 70 -12.87 -8.04 0.73
CA MET A 70 -13.18 -9.47 0.64
C MET A 70 -12.56 -10.14 -0.59
N ASN A 71 -12.56 -9.46 -1.74
CA ASN A 71 -11.89 -9.95 -2.95
C ASN A 71 -10.39 -10.09 -2.72
N TYR A 72 -9.75 -9.08 -2.14
CA TYR A 72 -8.35 -9.13 -1.76
C TYR A 72 -8.06 -10.33 -0.84
N PHE A 73 -8.80 -10.46 0.25
CA PHE A 73 -8.64 -11.55 1.20
C PHE A 73 -8.75 -12.93 0.54
N LYS A 74 -9.82 -13.17 -0.21
CA LYS A 74 -10.07 -14.46 -0.87
C LYS A 74 -8.98 -14.84 -1.87
N GLN A 75 -8.44 -13.84 -2.57
CA GLN A 75 -7.43 -14.06 -3.63
C GLN A 75 -6.01 -14.18 -3.11
N ASN A 76 -5.72 -13.66 -1.90
CA ASN A 76 -4.35 -13.54 -1.42
C ASN A 76 -4.07 -14.25 -0.09
N ARG A 77 -5.07 -14.89 0.55
CA ARG A 77 -4.89 -15.53 1.86
C ARG A 77 -3.78 -16.61 1.86
N SER A 78 -3.53 -17.27 0.75
CA SER A 78 -2.44 -18.25 0.61
C SER A 78 -1.04 -17.62 0.68
N GLU A 79 -0.92 -16.34 0.39
CA GLU A 79 0.33 -15.58 0.41
C GLU A 79 0.63 -14.97 1.80
N PHE A 80 -0.32 -15.02 2.75
CA PHE A 80 -0.17 -14.34 4.03
C PHE A 80 0.98 -14.89 4.89
N SER A 81 1.39 -16.13 4.68
CA SER A 81 2.59 -16.68 5.32
C SER A 81 3.89 -16.02 4.87
N ARG A 82 3.87 -15.27 3.77
CA ARG A 82 5.02 -14.54 3.22
C ARG A 82 5.13 -13.11 3.75
N ILE A 83 4.16 -12.64 4.53
CA ILE A 83 4.17 -11.27 5.06
C ILE A 83 5.33 -11.12 6.05
N ILE A 84 6.22 -10.16 5.77
CA ILE A 84 7.32 -9.78 6.65
C ILE A 84 6.88 -8.61 7.54
N GLU A 85 6.36 -7.56 6.93
CA GLU A 85 5.90 -6.35 7.60
C GLU A 85 4.71 -5.75 6.87
N THR A 86 3.82 -5.10 7.62
CA THR A 86 2.69 -4.32 7.08
C THR A 86 2.74 -2.89 7.63
N GLU A 87 2.35 -1.89 6.83
CA GLU A 87 2.35 -0.47 7.22
C GLU A 87 3.72 -0.01 7.77
N VAL A 88 4.76 -0.30 6.99
CA VAL A 88 6.15 -0.05 7.40
C VAL A 88 6.49 1.43 7.28
N ASP A 89 6.75 2.06 8.41
CA ASP A 89 7.33 3.39 8.41
C ASP A 89 8.81 3.29 8.01
N VAL A 90 9.15 3.94 6.91
CA VAL A 90 10.52 3.97 6.41
C VAL A 90 11.03 5.39 6.44
N SER A 91 12.25 5.58 6.92
CA SER A 91 12.90 6.87 6.92
C SER A 91 14.39 6.73 6.65
N VAL A 92 14.94 7.72 5.99
CA VAL A 92 16.39 7.87 5.82
C VAL A 92 16.79 9.29 6.15
N GLU A 93 17.81 9.45 6.96
CA GLU A 93 18.42 10.73 7.27
C GLU A 93 19.38 11.12 6.16
N LYS A 94 19.22 12.32 5.64
CA LYS A 94 20.08 12.97 4.67
C LYS A 94 20.70 14.19 5.34
N ASP A 95 21.73 14.76 4.77
CA ASP A 95 22.50 15.87 5.36
C ASP A 95 21.64 17.06 5.82
N ASN A 96 20.56 17.37 5.12
CA ASN A 96 19.72 18.55 5.36
C ASN A 96 18.23 18.25 5.60
N TYR A 97 17.81 16.98 5.58
CA TYR A 97 16.39 16.59 5.74
C TYR A 97 16.25 15.10 6.08
N ILE A 98 15.04 14.73 6.50
CA ILE A 98 14.66 13.33 6.70
C ILE A 98 13.65 12.96 5.64
N LEU A 99 13.94 11.93 4.85
CA LEU A 99 13.00 11.34 3.92
C LEU A 99 12.17 10.29 4.66
N ILE A 100 10.85 10.49 4.68
CA ILE A 100 9.92 9.58 5.35
C ILE A 100 8.96 9.03 4.30
N GLY A 101 8.69 7.74 4.38
CA GLY A 101 7.70 7.06 3.56
C GLY A 101 6.97 5.99 4.36
N LYS A 102 5.87 5.51 3.81
CA LYS A 102 5.11 4.41 4.38
C LYS A 102 4.87 3.37 3.31
N VAL A 103 5.34 2.16 3.55
CA VAL A 103 5.18 1.01 2.65
C VAL A 103 4.04 0.17 3.17
N ASP A 104 3.04 -0.10 2.33
CA ASP A 104 1.84 -0.83 2.75
C ASP A 104 2.16 -2.28 3.13
N LEU A 105 3.00 -2.97 2.34
CA LEU A 105 3.30 -4.38 2.57
C LEU A 105 4.69 -4.79 2.06
N LEU A 106 5.43 -5.50 2.89
CA LEU A 106 6.63 -6.24 2.53
C LEU A 106 6.36 -7.74 2.59
N LEU A 107 6.64 -8.41 1.48
CA LEU A 107 6.54 -9.85 1.34
C LEU A 107 7.94 -10.46 1.20
N GLY A 108 8.11 -11.65 1.74
CA GLY A 108 9.36 -12.42 1.65
C GLY A 108 9.11 -13.84 1.19
N GLY A 109 10.18 -14.52 0.83
CA GLY A 109 10.19 -15.93 0.45
C GLY A 109 11.45 -16.24 -0.36
N ASP A 110 12.11 -17.38 -0.08
CA ASP A 110 13.31 -17.83 -0.76
C ASP A 110 14.46 -16.79 -0.82
N GLY A 111 14.57 -15.97 0.23
CA GLY A 111 15.57 -14.89 0.31
C GLY A 111 15.23 -13.63 -0.49
N LYS A 112 14.05 -13.57 -1.10
CA LYS A 112 13.58 -12.46 -1.93
C LYS A 112 12.70 -11.52 -1.11
N LEU A 113 12.80 -10.23 -1.38
CA LEU A 113 11.96 -9.19 -0.80
C LEU A 113 11.09 -8.59 -1.92
N GLU A 114 9.80 -8.45 -1.66
CA GLU A 114 8.86 -7.82 -2.58
C GLU A 114 8.15 -6.67 -1.84
N LEU A 115 8.04 -5.52 -2.51
CA LEU A 115 7.39 -4.33 -2.00
C LEU A 115 6.07 -4.13 -2.73
N LEU A 116 4.98 -3.95 -1.98
CA LEU A 116 3.64 -3.79 -2.54
C LEU A 116 2.95 -2.58 -1.93
N ASP A 117 2.32 -1.79 -2.80
CA ASP A 117 1.51 -0.63 -2.46
C ASP A 117 0.07 -0.86 -2.94
N PHE A 118 -0.92 -0.54 -2.10
CA PHE A 118 -2.34 -0.70 -2.42
C PHE A 118 -2.94 0.57 -3.00
N LYS A 119 -3.78 0.40 -4.00
CA LYS A 119 -4.60 1.48 -4.56
C LYS A 119 -6.07 1.03 -4.61
N SER A 120 -6.96 1.83 -4.01
CA SER A 120 -8.39 1.50 -3.91
C SER A 120 -9.23 2.00 -5.09
N GLN A 121 -8.63 2.73 -6.03
CA GLN A 121 -9.26 3.12 -7.29
C GLN A 121 -9.10 2.05 -8.37
N PRO A 122 -9.89 2.09 -9.45
CA PRO A 122 -9.71 1.23 -10.62
C PRO A 122 -8.31 1.41 -11.23
N ARG A 123 -7.77 0.31 -11.75
CA ARG A 123 -6.47 0.32 -12.44
C ARG A 123 -6.52 1.27 -13.64
N PRO A 124 -5.61 2.23 -13.76
CA PRO A 124 -5.51 3.10 -14.92
C PRO A 124 -5.13 2.32 -16.19
N ALA A 125 -5.36 2.93 -17.35
CA ALA A 125 -4.83 2.41 -18.61
C ALA A 125 -3.29 2.31 -18.55
N GLU A 126 -2.71 1.38 -19.31
CA GLU A 126 -1.29 1.00 -19.23
C GLU A 126 -0.31 2.18 -19.46
N TYR A 127 -0.70 3.17 -20.24
CA TYR A 127 0.11 4.36 -20.54
C TYR A 127 -0.32 5.62 -19.78
N ASP A 128 -1.08 5.46 -18.71
CA ASP A 128 -1.50 6.60 -17.87
C ASP A 128 -0.32 7.11 -17.03
N ASP A 129 -0.11 8.42 -17.00
CA ASP A 129 0.98 9.08 -16.26
C ASP A 129 0.98 8.73 -14.76
N ARG A 130 -0.18 8.36 -14.19
CA ARG A 130 -0.29 7.91 -12.81
C ARG A 130 0.49 6.63 -12.54
N ILE A 131 0.57 5.70 -13.52
CA ILE A 131 1.36 4.47 -13.39
C ILE A 131 2.85 4.80 -13.21
N PHE A 132 3.36 5.73 -14.01
CA PHE A 132 4.74 6.19 -13.88
C PHE A 132 4.99 6.86 -12.52
N SER A 133 4.01 7.63 -12.03
CA SER A 133 4.07 8.26 -10.70
C SER A 133 4.13 7.23 -9.57
N TYR A 134 3.34 6.16 -9.65
CA TYR A 134 3.37 5.07 -8.67
C TYR A 134 4.67 4.26 -8.73
N TYR A 135 5.16 4.00 -9.93
CA TYR A 135 6.47 3.34 -10.08
C TYR A 135 7.59 4.16 -9.44
N ARG A 136 7.61 5.46 -9.64
CA ARG A 136 8.58 6.36 -9.01
C ARG A 136 8.46 6.35 -7.48
N GLN A 137 7.25 6.32 -6.93
CA GLN A 137 7.01 6.19 -5.50
C GLN A 137 7.60 4.89 -4.96
N LEU A 138 7.37 3.77 -5.63
CA LEU A 138 7.93 2.48 -5.26
C LEU A 138 9.46 2.46 -5.31
N CYS A 139 10.05 3.09 -6.33
CA CYS A 139 11.51 3.24 -6.43
C CYS A 139 12.08 4.06 -5.26
N THR A 140 11.38 5.12 -4.84
CA THR A 140 11.77 5.91 -3.66
C THR A 140 11.73 5.04 -2.39
N TYR A 141 10.69 4.24 -2.21
CA TYR A 141 10.59 3.32 -1.06
C TYR A 141 11.69 2.25 -1.10
N ALA A 142 12.00 1.69 -2.27
CA ALA A 142 13.11 0.75 -2.43
C ALA A 142 14.45 1.36 -2.03
N HIS A 143 14.71 2.60 -2.44
CA HIS A 143 15.92 3.35 -2.04
C HIS A 143 16.02 3.53 -0.52
N ILE A 144 14.91 3.89 0.12
CA ILE A 144 14.88 4.07 1.58
C ILE A 144 15.11 2.73 2.29
N LEU A 145 14.46 1.66 1.85
CA LEU A 145 14.65 0.31 2.42
C LEU A 145 16.08 -0.19 2.29
N GLU A 146 16.71 0.03 1.14
CA GLU A 146 18.12 -0.30 0.95
C GLU A 146 19.02 0.45 1.94
N THR A 147 18.80 1.75 2.08
CA THR A 147 19.61 2.60 2.97
C THR A 147 19.40 2.22 4.44
N ARG A 148 18.15 1.87 4.83
CA ARG A 148 17.80 1.47 6.20
C ARG A 148 18.35 0.09 6.56
N ASP A 149 18.10 -0.89 5.71
CA ASP A 149 18.25 -2.31 6.05
C ASP A 149 19.33 -3.01 5.21
N GLY A 150 19.89 -2.36 4.19
CA GLY A 150 20.76 -2.99 3.20
C GLY A 150 20.03 -4.01 2.31
N ARG A 151 18.69 -4.04 2.35
CA ARG A 151 17.85 -5.00 1.61
C ARG A 151 17.24 -4.33 0.39
N LEU A 152 17.40 -4.97 -0.76
CA LEU A 152 16.80 -4.54 -2.02
C LEU A 152 15.58 -5.39 -2.35
N PRO A 153 14.43 -4.78 -2.63
CA PRO A 153 13.31 -5.51 -3.21
C PRO A 153 13.67 -6.04 -4.59
N GLU A 154 13.32 -7.28 -4.90
CA GLU A 154 13.43 -7.83 -6.25
C GLU A 154 12.24 -7.46 -7.14
N ARG A 155 11.10 -7.16 -6.52
CA ARG A 155 9.87 -6.78 -7.21
C ARG A 155 9.24 -5.57 -6.53
N LEU A 156 8.79 -4.65 -7.37
CA LEU A 156 7.99 -3.51 -6.97
C LEU A 156 6.59 -3.72 -7.53
N MET A 157 5.56 -3.65 -6.68
CA MET A 157 4.21 -4.04 -7.06
C MET A 157 3.18 -3.01 -6.62
N VAL A 158 2.16 -2.82 -7.45
CA VAL A 158 0.91 -2.14 -7.10
C VAL A 158 -0.23 -3.14 -7.15
N TYR A 159 -1.09 -3.12 -6.15
CA TYR A 159 -2.31 -3.91 -6.10
C TYR A 159 -3.55 -3.01 -6.13
N TRP A 160 -4.32 -3.10 -7.21
CA TRP A 160 -5.55 -2.34 -7.44
C TRP A 160 -6.73 -3.08 -6.84
N THR A 161 -7.15 -2.74 -5.62
CA THR A 161 -8.20 -3.50 -4.91
C THR A 161 -9.58 -3.39 -5.55
N ALA A 162 -9.79 -2.39 -6.40
CA ALA A 162 -11.03 -2.26 -7.18
C ALA A 162 -11.16 -3.29 -8.31
N GLU A 163 -10.06 -3.93 -8.72
CA GLU A 163 -10.10 -4.95 -9.76
C GLU A 163 -10.59 -6.29 -9.17
N PRO A 164 -11.61 -6.92 -9.77
CA PRO A 164 -12.22 -8.11 -9.19
C PRO A 164 -11.37 -9.39 -9.32
N LYS A 165 -10.36 -9.40 -10.21
CA LYS A 165 -9.49 -10.55 -10.45
C LYS A 165 -8.04 -10.21 -10.10
N LYS A 166 -7.32 -11.17 -9.52
CA LYS A 166 -5.93 -10.98 -9.11
C LYS A 166 -5.00 -10.63 -10.27
N GLU A 167 -5.19 -11.24 -11.44
CA GLU A 167 -4.40 -10.97 -12.64
C GLU A 167 -4.56 -9.53 -13.15
N ASP A 168 -5.73 -8.93 -12.95
CA ASP A 168 -5.99 -7.53 -13.31
C ASP A 168 -5.55 -6.58 -12.18
N ALA A 169 -5.66 -7.03 -10.93
CA ALA A 169 -5.32 -6.24 -9.75
C ALA A 169 -3.82 -6.08 -9.54
N LEU A 170 -3.02 -7.11 -9.80
CA LEU A 170 -1.59 -7.09 -9.52
C LEU A 170 -0.80 -6.55 -10.72
N MET A 171 -0.08 -5.46 -10.51
CA MET A 171 0.89 -4.91 -11.46
C MET A 171 2.29 -5.04 -10.89
N ILE A 172 3.18 -5.67 -11.65
CA ILE A 172 4.58 -5.88 -11.26
C ILE A 172 5.45 -4.98 -12.14
N PHE A 173 6.29 -4.18 -11.50
CA PHE A 173 7.32 -3.38 -12.16
C PHE A 173 8.66 -4.08 -12.06
N PRO A 174 9.46 -4.07 -13.13
CA PRO A 174 10.83 -4.55 -13.04
C PRO A 174 11.61 -3.68 -12.05
N TYR A 175 12.45 -4.31 -11.24
CA TYR A 175 13.41 -3.58 -10.44
C TYR A 175 14.60 -3.20 -11.33
N GLU A 176 14.80 -1.91 -11.51
CA GLU A 176 15.94 -1.37 -12.26
C GLU A 176 16.74 -0.44 -11.35
N ARG A 177 17.97 -0.81 -11.04
CA ARG A 177 18.84 -0.10 -10.10
C ARG A 177 19.02 1.37 -10.45
N ASN A 178 19.29 1.66 -11.73
CA ASN A 178 19.45 3.03 -12.24
C ASN A 178 18.20 3.88 -12.01
N VAL A 179 17.00 3.30 -12.17
CA VAL A 179 15.74 4.04 -11.96
C VAL A 179 15.51 4.33 -10.48
N VAL A 180 15.89 3.40 -9.59
CA VAL A 180 15.82 3.62 -8.14
C VAL A 180 16.81 4.70 -7.69
N ASP A 181 18.03 4.67 -8.20
CA ASP A 181 19.05 5.68 -7.89
C ASP A 181 18.65 7.06 -8.43
N GLU A 182 18.06 7.13 -9.64
CA GLU A 182 17.53 8.37 -10.21
C GLU A 182 16.35 8.92 -9.38
N ALA A 183 15.47 8.07 -8.87
CA ALA A 183 14.37 8.48 -8.00
C ALA A 183 14.89 9.11 -6.69
N GLY A 184 15.92 8.52 -6.08
CA GLY A 184 16.61 9.07 -4.92
C GLY A 184 17.26 10.44 -5.22
N ALA A 185 18.01 10.52 -6.30
CA ALA A 185 18.69 11.78 -6.72
C ALA A 185 17.69 12.89 -7.09
N HIS A 186 16.57 12.53 -7.73
CA HIS A 186 15.50 13.48 -8.02
C HIS A 186 14.90 14.08 -6.75
N PHE A 187 14.67 13.26 -5.72
CA PHE A 187 14.16 13.71 -4.45
C PHE A 187 15.13 14.68 -3.77
N ASP A 188 16.43 14.34 -3.72
CA ASP A 188 17.48 15.19 -3.18
C ASP A 188 17.52 16.57 -3.88
N LYS A 189 17.36 16.59 -5.21
CA LYS A 189 17.32 17.82 -6.00
C LYS A 189 16.09 18.68 -5.67
N VAL A 190 14.90 18.07 -5.56
CA VAL A 190 13.66 18.80 -5.26
C VAL A 190 13.76 19.44 -3.88
N VAL A 191 14.26 18.73 -2.89
CA VAL A 191 14.45 19.26 -1.52
C VAL A 191 15.43 20.42 -1.52
N SER A 192 16.56 20.30 -2.23
CA SER A 192 17.55 21.38 -2.35
C SER A 192 16.96 22.66 -2.97
N GLN A 193 16.02 22.54 -3.91
CA GLN A 193 15.33 23.69 -4.53
C GLN A 193 14.33 24.37 -3.59
N ILE A 194 13.77 23.65 -2.64
CA ILE A 194 12.82 24.20 -1.64
C ILE A 194 13.55 24.94 -0.52
N GLN A 195 14.78 24.52 -0.19
CA GLN A 195 15.59 25.10 0.88
C GLN A 195 16.38 26.37 0.47
N ASN A 196 16.50 26.65 -0.81
CA ASN A 196 17.11 27.86 -1.37
C ASN A 196 16.04 28.88 -1.79
#